data_60371121567fc9d7c51736e6321111b7
#
_entry.id   60371121567fc9d7c51736e6321111b7
#
_cell.length_a   1.000
_cell.length_b   1.000
_cell.length_c   1.000
_cell.angle_alpha   90.00
_cell.angle_beta   90.00
_cell.angle_gamma   90.00
#
_symmetry.space_group_name_H-M   'P 1'
#
loop_
_entity.id
_entity.type
_entity.pdbx_description
1 polymer ?
#
loop_
_entity_poly.entity_id
_entity_poly.type
_entity_poly.pdbx_seq_one_letter_code
_entity_poly.pdbx_strand_id
1 'polypeptide(L)'
;VTSFVLKESGREFAADALNCFHFYKDVPRMFDAWDIDSNYREQELEGAFDVCTELVADGIEAVIKVTGKIGNSSYTQYIRLAKDSRRLEFDTTIDWKELHRLLKTSFPVAVYAENGINEMQFGYVMRPTHRSREYEKDRFEVCNHRYSALCDASHGAAVLNDCKYGISMNQNALELTLLRAAAAPEMRADNQVHHFTYAFTAWEGDFAGCDVVKQGYELNEKPRLVPGCVPTFSMASVKSGTVVLDTVPSALTETLDTDRCHLH
;
A
#
# COMPACT_ATOMS: atom_id res chain seq x y z
N VAL A 1 -4.82 13.83 -3.78
CA VAL A 1 -3.52 14.39 -4.23
C VAL A 1 -3.55 14.45 -5.75
N THR A 2 -3.49 15.66 -6.32
CA THR A 2 -3.67 15.87 -7.77
C THR A 2 -2.37 15.91 -8.57
N SER A 3 -1.23 15.91 -7.90
CA SER A 3 0.09 15.92 -8.53
C SER A 3 1.13 15.31 -7.59
N PHE A 4 2.02 14.50 -8.13
CA PHE A 4 3.18 13.94 -7.43
C PHE A 4 4.40 14.00 -8.34
N VAL A 5 5.21 15.03 -8.16
CA VAL A 5 6.39 15.32 -9.00
C VAL A 5 7.68 14.98 -8.24
N LEU A 6 8.53 14.16 -8.83
CA LEU A 6 9.90 14.00 -8.34
C LEU A 6 10.72 15.23 -8.72
N LYS A 7 11.19 15.97 -7.71
CA LYS A 7 11.92 17.24 -7.91
C LYS A 7 13.22 17.10 -8.69
N GLU A 8 13.86 15.93 -8.59
CA GLU A 8 15.15 15.65 -9.22
C GLU A 8 15.02 15.55 -10.76
N SER A 9 13.93 14.92 -11.24
CA SER A 9 13.68 14.75 -12.68
C SER A 9 12.64 15.71 -13.25
N GLY A 10 11.82 16.30 -12.39
CA GLY A 10 10.64 17.07 -12.80
C GLY A 10 9.51 16.21 -13.36
N ARG A 11 9.59 14.88 -13.22
CA ARG A 11 8.57 13.95 -13.75
C ARG A 11 7.34 13.93 -12.86
N GLU A 12 6.16 14.08 -13.48
CA GLU A 12 4.86 13.86 -12.86
C GLU A 12 4.51 12.36 -12.89
N PHE A 13 4.11 11.82 -11.73
CA PHE A 13 3.73 10.42 -11.58
C PHE A 13 2.22 10.22 -11.40
N ALA A 14 1.46 11.26 -11.13
CA ALA A 14 0.01 11.18 -11.08
C ALA A 14 -0.56 11.29 -12.51
N ALA A 15 -1.29 10.26 -12.95
CA ALA A 15 -2.06 10.35 -14.20
C ALA A 15 -3.45 10.97 -13.97
N ASP A 16 -3.97 10.86 -12.75
CA ASP A 16 -5.17 11.47 -12.23
C ASP A 16 -5.03 11.60 -10.72
N ALA A 17 -6.08 12.00 -10.01
CA ALA A 17 -6.07 12.18 -8.56
C ALA A 17 -5.69 10.88 -7.84
N LEU A 18 -4.61 10.94 -7.04
CA LEU A 18 -4.14 9.84 -6.18
C LEU A 18 -4.88 9.85 -4.84
N ASN A 19 -5.01 8.68 -4.23
CA ASN A 19 -5.68 8.49 -2.95
C ASN A 19 -7.17 8.90 -3.00
N CYS A 20 -7.86 8.48 -4.05
CA CYS A 20 -9.30 8.65 -4.16
C CYS A 20 -10.02 7.45 -3.56
N PHE A 21 -10.93 7.69 -2.64
CA PHE A 21 -11.78 6.66 -2.08
C PHE A 21 -12.90 6.31 -3.04
N HIS A 22 -13.03 5.00 -3.30
CA HIS A 22 -14.11 4.40 -4.06
C HIS A 22 -14.93 3.50 -3.15
N PHE A 23 -16.22 3.71 -3.15
CA PHE A 23 -17.17 3.05 -2.27
C PHE A 23 -18.16 2.25 -3.10
N TYR A 24 -18.19 0.94 -2.89
CA TYR A 24 -18.98 0.03 -3.70
C TYR A 24 -20.00 -0.74 -2.87
N LYS A 25 -21.10 -1.13 -3.50
CA LYS A 25 -21.97 -2.18 -2.99
C LYS A 25 -21.26 -3.53 -3.18
N ASP A 26 -21.21 -4.34 -2.12
CA ASP A 26 -20.53 -5.64 -2.07
C ASP A 26 -21.49 -6.70 -1.54
N VAL A 27 -22.18 -7.38 -2.44
CA VAL A 27 -23.15 -8.44 -2.15
C VAL A 27 -22.80 -9.63 -3.04
N PRO A 28 -21.80 -10.44 -2.67
CA PRO A 28 -21.43 -11.59 -3.45
C PRO A 28 -22.53 -12.65 -3.45
N ARG A 29 -22.64 -13.39 -4.54
CA ARG A 29 -23.67 -14.42 -4.71
C ARG A 29 -23.50 -15.60 -3.75
N MET A 30 -22.25 -15.87 -3.34
CA MET A 30 -21.89 -16.95 -2.42
C MET A 30 -20.76 -16.49 -1.51
N PHE A 31 -20.65 -17.08 -0.31
CA PHE A 31 -19.52 -16.91 0.60
C PHE A 31 -19.23 -15.46 0.99
N ASP A 32 -20.22 -14.78 1.54
CA ASP A 32 -20.24 -13.32 1.81
C ASP A 32 -18.92 -12.77 2.38
N ALA A 33 -18.31 -13.42 3.38
CA ALA A 33 -17.05 -12.96 3.96
C ALA A 33 -15.80 -13.31 3.12
N TRP A 34 -15.89 -14.27 2.20
CA TRP A 34 -14.71 -14.81 1.51
C TRP A 34 -14.65 -14.45 0.03
N ASP A 35 -15.77 -14.05 -0.56
CA ASP A 35 -15.86 -13.80 -2.00
C ASP A 35 -16.13 -12.32 -2.32
N ILE A 36 -15.77 -11.90 -3.52
CA ILE A 36 -16.11 -10.62 -4.13
C ILE A 36 -16.55 -10.92 -5.56
N ASP A 37 -17.74 -10.50 -5.96
CA ASP A 37 -18.20 -10.64 -7.34
C ASP A 37 -17.49 -9.64 -8.26
N SER A 38 -17.09 -10.07 -9.45
CA SER A 38 -16.32 -9.26 -10.41
C SER A 38 -17.04 -7.99 -10.90
N ASN A 39 -18.37 -7.95 -10.77
CA ASN A 39 -19.20 -6.80 -11.16
C ASN A 39 -19.33 -5.71 -10.08
N TYR A 40 -18.59 -5.79 -8.98
CA TYR A 40 -18.65 -4.76 -7.92
C TYR A 40 -18.38 -3.35 -8.45
N ARG A 41 -17.51 -3.22 -9.47
CA ARG A 41 -17.15 -1.94 -10.09
C ARG A 41 -18.33 -1.24 -10.76
N GLU A 42 -19.34 -2.00 -11.20
CA GLU A 42 -20.58 -1.47 -11.79
C GLU A 42 -21.55 -0.94 -10.72
N GLN A 43 -21.23 -1.13 -9.45
CA GLN A 43 -22.06 -0.81 -8.30
C GLN A 43 -21.40 0.25 -7.40
N GLU A 44 -20.69 1.20 -8.00
CA GLU A 44 -20.08 2.30 -7.28
C GLU A 44 -21.15 3.23 -6.70
N LEU A 45 -20.93 3.64 -5.47
CA LEU A 45 -21.78 4.53 -4.69
C LEU A 45 -21.08 5.88 -4.53
N GLU A 46 -21.76 6.84 -3.91
CA GLU A 46 -21.15 8.11 -3.56
C GLU A 46 -19.92 7.88 -2.66
N GLY A 47 -18.77 8.44 -3.06
CA GLY A 47 -17.53 8.34 -2.33
C GLY A 47 -17.50 9.21 -1.07
N ALA A 48 -16.33 9.75 -0.75
CA ALA A 48 -16.18 10.61 0.42
C ALA A 48 -16.90 11.97 0.23
N PHE A 49 -17.61 12.41 1.25
CA PHE A 49 -18.31 13.70 1.31
C PHE A 49 -18.06 14.42 2.64
N ASP A 50 -18.49 15.68 2.77
CA ASP A 50 -18.21 16.54 3.92
C ASP A 50 -16.71 16.64 4.22
N VAL A 51 -15.87 16.71 3.16
CA VAL A 51 -14.41 16.65 3.29
C VAL A 51 -13.86 18.00 3.73
N CYS A 52 -13.12 18.00 4.83
CA CYS A 52 -12.37 19.13 5.36
C CYS A 52 -10.88 18.84 5.36
N THR A 53 -10.04 19.82 5.04
CA THR A 53 -8.60 19.72 5.06
C THR A 53 -7.99 20.81 5.94
N GLU A 54 -6.96 20.45 6.72
CA GLU A 54 -6.25 21.35 7.63
C GLU A 54 -4.74 21.08 7.55
N LEU A 55 -3.93 22.12 7.38
CA LEU A 55 -2.48 22.00 7.52
C LEU A 55 -2.12 21.97 9.01
N VAL A 56 -1.62 20.84 9.48
CA VAL A 56 -1.28 20.59 10.89
C VAL A 56 0.17 20.94 11.20
N ALA A 57 1.08 20.60 10.30
CA ALA A 57 2.49 20.86 10.45
C ALA A 57 3.14 21.18 9.09
N ASP A 58 4.15 22.05 9.12
CA ASP A 58 4.98 22.40 7.97
C ASP A 58 6.41 22.67 8.48
N GLY A 59 7.28 21.67 8.37
CA GLY A 59 8.63 21.73 8.90
C GLY A 59 9.50 20.55 8.44
N ILE A 60 10.03 19.78 9.40
CA ILE A 60 10.76 18.53 9.11
C ILE A 60 9.82 17.51 8.45
N GLU A 61 8.56 17.54 8.82
CA GLU A 61 7.48 16.80 8.20
C GLU A 61 6.34 17.77 7.87
N ALA A 62 5.81 17.70 6.66
CA ALA A 62 4.56 18.36 6.30
C ALA A 62 3.40 17.38 6.58
N VAL A 63 2.38 17.87 7.29
CA VAL A 63 1.22 17.06 7.69
C VAL A 63 -0.07 17.79 7.36
N ILE A 64 -0.89 17.18 6.53
CA ILE A 64 -2.25 17.63 6.23
C ILE A 64 -3.23 16.65 6.88
N LYS A 65 -4.13 17.16 7.71
CA LYS A 65 -5.25 16.39 8.24
C LYS A 65 -6.44 16.51 7.29
N VAL A 66 -7.02 15.39 6.96
CA VAL A 66 -8.25 15.29 6.17
C VAL A 66 -9.32 14.58 7.01
N THR A 67 -10.51 15.16 7.11
CA THR A 67 -11.65 14.52 7.75
C THR A 67 -12.82 14.48 6.79
N GLY A 68 -13.68 13.48 6.90
CA GLY A 68 -14.84 13.35 6.05
C GLY A 68 -15.71 12.17 6.43
N LYS A 69 -16.71 11.89 5.60
CA LYS A 69 -17.64 10.78 5.74
C LYS A 69 -17.64 9.92 4.50
N ILE A 70 -17.93 8.63 4.65
CA ILE A 70 -18.13 7.65 3.59
C ILE A 70 -19.33 6.79 4.02
N GLY A 71 -20.45 6.87 3.30
CA GLY A 71 -21.69 6.21 3.74
C GLY A 71 -22.11 6.64 5.15
N ASN A 72 -22.23 5.69 6.09
CA ASN A 72 -22.51 5.94 7.51
C ASN A 72 -21.26 6.11 8.38
N SER A 73 -20.10 5.96 7.77
CA SER A 73 -18.80 5.92 8.42
C SER A 73 -18.14 7.31 8.39
N SER A 74 -17.27 7.57 9.37
CA SER A 74 -16.44 8.77 9.37
C SER A 74 -14.95 8.40 9.32
N TYR A 75 -14.14 9.25 8.72
CA TYR A 75 -12.72 9.04 8.66
C TYR A 75 -11.91 10.28 9.03
N THR A 76 -10.72 10.01 9.54
CA THR A 76 -9.64 10.99 9.70
C THR A 76 -8.39 10.41 9.06
N GLN A 77 -7.75 11.19 8.22
CA GLN A 77 -6.50 10.79 7.56
C GLN A 77 -5.46 11.89 7.73
N TYR A 78 -4.25 11.50 8.14
CA TYR A 78 -3.09 12.39 8.13
C TYR A 78 -2.22 12.04 6.93
N ILE A 79 -2.11 12.96 6.00
CA ILE A 79 -1.22 12.86 4.85
C ILE A 79 0.12 13.45 5.26
N ARG A 80 1.16 12.62 5.28
CA ARG A 80 2.49 12.96 5.83
C ARG A 80 3.56 12.87 4.76
N LEU A 81 4.39 13.89 4.68
CA LEU A 81 5.59 13.89 3.84
C LEU A 81 6.77 14.40 4.66
N ALA A 82 7.69 13.50 5.00
CA ALA A 82 8.92 13.88 5.68
C ALA A 82 9.88 14.58 4.72
N LYS A 83 10.69 15.50 5.26
CA LYS A 83 11.74 16.17 4.50
C LYS A 83 12.68 15.14 3.86
N ASP A 84 13.03 15.36 2.61
CA ASP A 84 13.91 14.50 1.81
C ASP A 84 13.37 13.06 1.58
N SER A 85 12.09 12.81 1.88
CA SER A 85 11.40 11.54 1.58
C SER A 85 10.69 11.61 0.23
N ARG A 86 10.66 10.48 -0.47
CA ARG A 86 9.81 10.25 -1.65
C ARG A 86 8.52 9.51 -1.29
N ARG A 87 8.36 9.11 -0.02
CA ARG A 87 7.21 8.34 0.46
C ARG A 87 6.17 9.28 1.06
N LEU A 88 5.02 9.35 0.44
CA LEU A 88 3.83 10.06 0.93
C LEU A 88 2.98 9.06 1.71
N GLU A 89 2.86 9.26 3.02
CA GLU A 89 2.14 8.35 3.92
C GLU A 89 0.71 8.84 4.17
N PHE A 90 -0.22 7.90 4.29
CA PHE A 90 -1.64 8.10 4.58
C PHE A 90 -2.01 7.33 5.86
N ASP A 91 -1.82 7.96 7.01
CA ASP A 91 -2.16 7.44 8.33
C ASP A 91 -3.66 7.63 8.55
N THR A 92 -4.42 6.55 8.51
CA THR A 92 -5.87 6.58 8.34
C THR A 92 -6.60 5.90 9.49
N THR A 93 -7.59 6.58 10.05
CA THR A 93 -8.54 6.04 11.02
C THR A 93 -9.94 6.14 10.45
N ILE A 94 -10.68 5.03 10.45
CA ILE A 94 -12.07 4.96 9.99
C ILE A 94 -12.94 4.32 11.08
N ASP A 95 -13.98 5.03 11.51
CA ASP A 95 -15.06 4.46 12.32
C ASP A 95 -16.09 3.83 11.38
N TRP A 96 -15.87 2.51 11.08
CA TRP A 96 -16.60 1.78 10.05
C TRP A 96 -17.94 1.29 10.53
N LYS A 97 -19.03 1.66 9.82
CA LYS A 97 -20.42 1.36 10.19
C LYS A 97 -21.26 1.00 8.97
N GLU A 98 -20.80 0.00 8.24
CA GLU A 98 -21.38 -0.37 6.95
C GLU A 98 -21.93 -1.80 6.95
N LEU A 99 -22.71 -2.09 5.93
CA LEU A 99 -23.23 -3.42 5.62
C LEU A 99 -23.17 -3.64 4.12
N HIS A 100 -22.55 -4.76 3.70
CA HIS A 100 -22.38 -5.11 2.28
C HIS A 100 -21.75 -3.95 1.49
N ARG A 101 -20.61 -3.47 1.98
CA ARG A 101 -19.83 -2.41 1.35
C ARG A 101 -18.37 -2.80 1.21
N LEU A 102 -17.78 -2.29 0.16
CA LEU A 102 -16.35 -2.40 -0.14
C LEU A 102 -15.77 -0.98 -0.29
N LEU A 103 -14.73 -0.69 0.44
CA LEU A 103 -13.98 0.55 0.34
C LEU A 103 -12.61 0.29 -0.24
N LYS A 104 -12.26 1.03 -1.30
CA LYS A 104 -10.95 1.00 -1.94
C LYS A 104 -10.38 2.41 -2.02
N THR A 105 -9.06 2.50 -2.21
CA THR A 105 -8.38 3.74 -2.60
C THR A 105 -7.60 3.52 -3.87
N SER A 106 -7.64 4.48 -4.80
CA SER A 106 -7.00 4.39 -6.11
C SER A 106 -5.82 5.32 -6.26
N PHE A 107 -4.83 4.83 -7.02
CA PHE A 107 -3.62 5.54 -7.42
C PHE A 107 -3.41 5.34 -8.92
N PRO A 108 -4.06 6.14 -9.77
CA PRO A 108 -3.79 6.16 -11.20
C PRO A 108 -2.45 6.86 -11.46
N VAL A 109 -1.49 6.12 -12.01
CA VAL A 109 -0.10 6.58 -12.16
C VAL A 109 0.28 6.75 -13.64
N ALA A 110 1.18 7.67 -13.92
CA ALA A 110 1.75 7.89 -15.24
C ALA A 110 2.85 6.86 -15.57
N VAL A 111 2.59 5.60 -15.25
CA VAL A 111 3.47 4.44 -15.52
C VAL A 111 2.63 3.38 -16.21
N TYR A 112 3.10 2.91 -17.36
CA TYR A 112 2.40 1.88 -18.13
C TYR A 112 3.28 0.65 -18.24
N ALA A 113 2.86 -0.41 -17.58
CA ALA A 113 3.57 -1.68 -17.56
C ALA A 113 2.61 -2.82 -17.92
N GLU A 114 3.09 -3.79 -18.71
CA GLU A 114 2.33 -4.99 -19.05
C GLU A 114 2.03 -5.84 -17.82
N ASN A 115 2.96 -5.85 -16.86
CA ASN A 115 2.83 -6.59 -15.62
C ASN A 115 3.05 -5.67 -14.43
N GLY A 116 2.21 -5.82 -13.42
CA GLY A 116 2.44 -5.23 -12.10
C GLY A 116 3.15 -6.22 -11.18
N ILE A 117 3.87 -5.71 -10.21
CA ILE A 117 4.64 -6.43 -9.21
C ILE A 117 3.85 -6.43 -7.90
N ASN A 118 3.56 -7.61 -7.36
CA ASN A 118 2.96 -7.74 -6.02
C ASN A 118 3.94 -8.48 -5.12
N GLU A 119 4.31 -7.88 -4.01
CA GLU A 119 5.12 -8.56 -3.01
C GLU A 119 4.37 -9.77 -2.43
N MET A 120 5.12 -10.83 -2.27
CA MET A 120 4.75 -12.06 -1.56
C MET A 120 5.88 -12.40 -0.60
N GLN A 121 5.68 -13.41 0.25
CA GLN A 121 6.72 -13.90 1.14
C GLN A 121 7.96 -14.30 0.32
N PHE A 122 9.12 -13.77 0.72
CA PHE A 122 10.43 -14.07 0.13
C PHE A 122 10.64 -13.60 -1.32
N GLY A 123 9.79 -12.69 -1.83
CA GLY A 123 9.96 -12.17 -3.18
C GLY A 123 8.72 -11.44 -3.69
N TYR A 124 8.46 -11.56 -4.97
CA TYR A 124 7.29 -10.96 -5.59
C TYR A 124 6.75 -11.83 -6.73
N VAL A 125 5.51 -11.60 -7.09
CA VAL A 125 4.84 -12.19 -8.25
C VAL A 125 4.50 -11.10 -9.25
N MET A 126 4.79 -11.34 -10.51
CA MET A 126 4.36 -10.49 -11.61
C MET A 126 3.00 -10.94 -12.12
N ARG A 127 2.06 -9.99 -12.26
CA ARG A 127 0.71 -10.25 -12.75
C ARG A 127 0.35 -9.26 -13.85
N PRO A 128 -0.34 -9.71 -14.94
CA PRO A 128 -0.79 -8.83 -16.00
C PRO A 128 -1.66 -7.68 -15.47
N THR A 129 -1.45 -6.49 -16.01
CA THR A 129 -2.29 -5.31 -15.74
C THR A 129 -3.48 -5.22 -16.69
N HIS A 130 -3.51 -6.05 -17.71
CA HIS A 130 -4.60 -6.18 -18.67
C HIS A 130 -5.45 -7.42 -18.40
N ARG A 131 -6.64 -7.50 -19.02
CA ARG A 131 -7.61 -8.58 -18.87
C ARG A 131 -8.01 -9.12 -20.22
N SER A 132 -7.02 -9.59 -21.00
CA SER A 132 -7.21 -10.06 -22.36
C SER A 132 -7.71 -11.50 -22.45
N ARG A 133 -7.47 -12.31 -21.40
CA ARG A 133 -7.87 -13.71 -21.32
C ARG A 133 -8.86 -13.94 -20.17
N GLU A 134 -9.68 -14.98 -20.24
CA GLU A 134 -10.71 -15.25 -19.22
C GLU A 134 -10.13 -15.41 -17.81
N TYR A 135 -9.06 -16.18 -17.66
CA TYR A 135 -8.41 -16.34 -16.35
C TYR A 135 -7.76 -15.04 -15.81
N GLU A 136 -7.44 -14.07 -16.66
CA GLU A 136 -6.98 -12.75 -16.24
C GLU A 136 -8.13 -11.88 -15.74
N LYS A 137 -9.33 -12.06 -16.33
CA LYS A 137 -10.56 -11.41 -15.86
C LYS A 137 -10.96 -11.89 -14.47
N ASP A 138 -10.76 -13.19 -14.18
CA ASP A 138 -11.05 -13.75 -12.86
C ASP A 138 -10.09 -13.27 -11.77
N ARG A 139 -8.93 -12.72 -12.15
CA ARG A 139 -7.93 -12.16 -11.23
C ARG A 139 -8.07 -10.64 -11.06
N PHE A 140 -9.32 -10.17 -10.96
CA PHE A 140 -9.62 -8.74 -10.81
C PHE A 140 -9.24 -8.18 -9.43
N GLU A 141 -9.20 -9.03 -8.40
CA GLU A 141 -8.62 -8.76 -7.08
C GLU A 141 -7.57 -9.83 -6.77
N VAL A 142 -6.44 -9.42 -6.24
CA VAL A 142 -5.33 -10.30 -5.87
C VAL A 142 -4.75 -9.91 -4.52
N CYS A 143 -3.99 -10.83 -3.92
CA CYS A 143 -3.27 -10.51 -2.69
C CYS A 143 -1.91 -9.88 -2.99
N ASN A 144 -1.49 -9.02 -2.07
CA ASN A 144 -0.14 -8.47 -1.97
C ASN A 144 0.27 -8.49 -0.49
N HIS A 145 1.50 -8.07 -0.20
CA HIS A 145 1.94 -7.80 1.17
C HIS A 145 2.30 -6.32 1.33
N ARG A 146 3.57 -6.04 1.62
CA ARG A 146 4.04 -4.67 1.96
C ARG A 146 3.97 -3.68 0.81
N TYR A 147 4.03 -4.16 -0.44
CA TYR A 147 3.94 -3.27 -1.60
C TYR A 147 3.34 -3.93 -2.85
N SER A 148 2.82 -3.07 -3.70
CA SER A 148 2.51 -3.39 -5.11
C SER A 148 2.98 -2.25 -5.99
N ALA A 149 3.56 -2.57 -7.14
CA ALA A 149 4.24 -1.61 -7.99
C ALA A 149 3.91 -1.78 -9.48
N LEU A 150 3.92 -0.68 -10.18
CA LEU A 150 4.00 -0.62 -11.63
C LEU A 150 5.33 0.04 -12.01
N CYS A 151 6.11 -0.60 -12.88
CA CYS A 151 7.32 -0.01 -13.40
C CYS A 151 7.61 -0.48 -14.81
N ASP A 152 8.26 0.37 -15.57
CA ASP A 152 8.95 0.04 -16.81
C ASP A 152 10.49 0.07 -16.59
N ALA A 153 11.27 0.08 -17.66
CA ALA A 153 12.73 0.14 -17.55
C ALA A 153 13.27 1.52 -17.15
N SER A 154 12.43 2.56 -17.14
CA SER A 154 12.85 3.95 -16.93
C SER A 154 12.34 4.58 -15.64
N HIS A 155 11.20 4.14 -15.12
CA HIS A 155 10.59 4.70 -13.93
C HIS A 155 9.49 3.79 -13.37
N GLY A 156 9.09 4.03 -12.12
CA GLY A 156 8.02 3.27 -11.48
C GLY A 156 7.34 4.00 -10.33
N ALA A 157 6.19 3.46 -9.93
CA ALA A 157 5.45 3.91 -8.77
C ALA A 157 4.88 2.73 -8.01
N ALA A 158 4.72 2.88 -6.70
CA ALA A 158 4.22 1.82 -5.83
C ALA A 158 3.28 2.34 -4.74
N VAL A 159 2.35 1.47 -4.36
CA VAL A 159 1.57 1.58 -3.14
C VAL A 159 2.14 0.61 -2.11
N LEU A 160 2.41 1.11 -0.91
CA LEU A 160 2.87 0.34 0.24
C LEU A 160 1.76 0.29 1.28
N ASN A 161 1.75 -0.74 2.12
CA ASN A 161 0.77 -0.83 3.21
C ASN A 161 1.32 -1.62 4.40
N ASP A 162 0.66 -1.48 5.57
CA ASP A 162 1.02 -2.18 6.80
C ASP A 162 0.13 -3.41 7.10
N CYS A 163 -1.09 -3.47 6.55
CA CYS A 163 -2.04 -4.54 6.87
C CYS A 163 -3.19 -4.73 5.85
N LYS A 164 -3.13 -4.08 4.68
CA LYS A 164 -4.17 -4.14 3.66
C LYS A 164 -3.68 -4.94 2.45
N TYR A 165 -4.09 -6.21 2.38
CA TYR A 165 -3.49 -7.18 1.46
C TYR A 165 -4.29 -7.44 0.18
N GLY A 166 -5.46 -6.84 0.02
CA GLY A 166 -6.24 -6.89 -1.22
C GLY A 166 -5.87 -5.75 -2.16
N ILE A 167 -5.59 -6.06 -3.40
CA ILE A 167 -5.28 -5.06 -4.42
C ILE A 167 -5.81 -5.47 -5.79
N SER A 168 -6.21 -4.49 -6.59
CA SER A 168 -6.37 -4.69 -8.02
C SER A 168 -5.43 -3.76 -8.79
N MET A 169 -4.95 -4.26 -9.91
CA MET A 169 -4.18 -3.50 -10.87
C MET A 169 -4.89 -3.57 -12.21
N ASN A 170 -5.22 -2.42 -12.77
CA ASN A 170 -5.88 -2.34 -14.07
C ASN A 170 -5.20 -1.25 -14.88
N GLN A 171 -4.49 -1.67 -15.94
CA GLN A 171 -3.66 -0.78 -16.75
C GLN A 171 -2.63 -0.02 -15.89
N ASN A 172 -2.86 1.26 -15.65
CA ASN A 172 -1.98 2.15 -14.89
C ASN A 172 -2.53 2.53 -13.50
N ALA A 173 -3.58 1.87 -13.02
CA ALA A 173 -4.14 2.15 -11.70
C ALA A 173 -3.81 1.04 -10.70
N LEU A 174 -3.30 1.43 -9.54
CA LEU A 174 -3.15 0.60 -8.34
C LEU A 174 -4.31 0.92 -7.40
N GLU A 175 -5.14 -0.06 -7.07
CA GLU A 175 -6.32 0.14 -6.22
C GLU A 175 -6.27 -0.78 -5.00
N LEU A 176 -5.91 -0.22 -3.86
CA LEU A 176 -5.80 -0.94 -2.60
C LEU A 176 -7.18 -1.11 -1.95
N THR A 177 -7.52 -2.32 -1.55
CA THR A 177 -8.72 -2.61 -0.77
C THR A 177 -8.48 -2.28 0.70
N LEU A 178 -9.30 -1.42 1.26
CA LEU A 178 -9.16 -0.93 2.64
C LEU A 178 -10.06 -1.70 3.62
N LEU A 179 -11.36 -1.75 3.35
CA LEU A 179 -12.36 -2.35 4.24
C LEU A 179 -13.48 -3.03 3.46
N ARG A 180 -14.03 -4.08 4.05
CA ARG A 180 -15.29 -4.72 3.63
C ARG A 180 -16.28 -4.74 4.80
N ALA A 181 -17.53 -5.06 4.53
CA ALA A 181 -18.59 -5.16 5.52
C ALA A 181 -19.51 -6.35 5.21
N ALA A 182 -18.96 -7.56 5.32
CA ALA A 182 -19.75 -8.78 5.20
C ALA A 182 -20.76 -8.92 6.35
N ALA A 183 -21.86 -9.66 6.12
CA ALA A 183 -22.90 -9.92 7.12
C ALA A 183 -23.00 -11.40 7.53
N ALA A 184 -22.26 -12.28 6.88
CA ALA A 184 -22.23 -13.71 7.20
C ALA A 184 -20.81 -14.26 7.07
N PRO A 185 -20.34 -15.09 8.03
CA PRO A 185 -21.07 -15.63 9.20
C PRO A 185 -21.28 -14.66 10.36
N GLU A 186 -20.56 -13.52 10.41
CA GLU A 186 -20.71 -12.50 11.44
C GLU A 186 -21.50 -11.31 10.89
N MET A 187 -22.61 -10.98 11.52
CA MET A 187 -23.56 -9.94 11.05
C MET A 187 -23.00 -8.51 11.07
N ARG A 188 -21.92 -8.27 11.80
CA ARG A 188 -21.27 -6.98 11.91
C ARG A 188 -19.75 -7.09 11.73
N ALA A 189 -19.36 -7.99 10.85
CA ALA A 189 -17.95 -8.16 10.51
C ALA A 189 -17.32 -6.80 10.15
N ASP A 190 -16.17 -6.54 10.72
CA ASP A 190 -15.36 -5.32 10.53
C ASP A 190 -16.02 -3.99 10.97
N ASN A 191 -17.24 -3.97 11.53
CA ASN A 191 -17.86 -2.76 12.06
C ASN A 191 -17.21 -2.35 13.39
N GLN A 192 -16.14 -1.57 13.30
CA GLN A 192 -15.37 -1.03 14.41
C GLN A 192 -14.49 0.12 13.95
N VAL A 193 -13.71 0.70 14.87
CA VAL A 193 -12.69 1.67 14.49
C VAL A 193 -11.46 0.93 13.97
N HIS A 194 -11.07 1.23 12.73
CA HIS A 194 -9.87 0.73 12.08
C HIS A 194 -8.80 1.80 12.04
N HIS A 195 -7.56 1.39 12.28
CA HIS A 195 -6.39 2.22 12.11
C HIS A 195 -5.36 1.48 11.27
N PHE A 196 -4.87 2.11 10.21
CA PHE A 196 -3.91 1.53 9.28
C PHE A 196 -3.17 2.63 8.51
N THR A 197 -1.99 2.28 8.03
CA THR A 197 -1.17 3.17 7.21
C THR A 197 -0.88 2.54 5.86
N TYR A 198 -1.03 3.30 4.81
CA TYR A 198 -0.51 2.98 3.50
C TYR A 198 0.25 4.17 2.95
N ALA A 199 1.04 3.96 1.91
CA ALA A 199 1.87 5.03 1.36
C ALA A 199 1.98 4.92 -0.15
N PHE A 200 2.33 6.03 -0.77
CA PHE A 200 2.66 6.12 -2.19
C PHE A 200 4.10 6.56 -2.35
N THR A 201 4.82 5.95 -3.28
CA THR A 201 6.19 6.33 -3.64
C THR A 201 6.42 6.16 -5.14
N ALA A 202 7.40 6.89 -5.67
CA ALA A 202 7.79 6.80 -7.07
C ALA A 202 9.31 6.94 -7.21
N TRP A 203 9.86 6.43 -8.32
CA TRP A 203 11.30 6.45 -8.57
C TRP A 203 11.63 6.50 -10.07
N GLU A 204 12.85 6.92 -10.38
CA GLU A 204 13.47 6.82 -11.70
C GLU A 204 14.32 5.54 -11.79
N GLY A 205 14.39 4.96 -12.96
CA GLY A 205 15.11 3.72 -13.23
C GLY A 205 14.24 2.47 -13.10
N ASP A 206 14.87 1.32 -13.20
CA ASP A 206 14.22 0.02 -13.12
C ASP A 206 13.88 -0.39 -11.67
N PHE A 207 13.14 -1.49 -11.52
CA PHE A 207 12.74 -2.00 -10.20
C PHE A 207 13.93 -2.51 -9.37
N ALA A 208 14.97 -3.07 -10.01
CA ALA A 208 16.12 -3.62 -9.28
C ALA A 208 16.95 -2.53 -8.57
N GLY A 209 16.96 -1.31 -9.12
CA GLY A 209 17.66 -0.17 -8.53
C GLY A 209 16.83 0.68 -7.56
N CYS A 210 15.53 0.36 -7.37
CA CYS A 210 14.67 1.16 -6.51
C CYS A 210 14.77 0.76 -5.02
N ASP A 211 14.25 1.62 -4.15
CA ASP A 211 14.23 1.43 -2.70
C ASP A 211 12.86 0.99 -2.15
N VAL A 212 11.93 0.58 -3.03
CA VAL A 212 10.56 0.20 -2.66
C VAL A 212 10.52 -0.93 -1.62
N VAL A 213 11.37 -1.95 -1.79
CA VAL A 213 11.48 -3.06 -0.83
C VAL A 213 11.87 -2.53 0.55
N LYS A 214 12.90 -1.68 0.60
CA LYS A 214 13.36 -1.05 1.84
C LYS A 214 12.28 -0.18 2.47
N GLN A 215 11.59 0.65 1.68
CA GLN A 215 10.49 1.49 2.15
C GLN A 215 9.32 0.66 2.68
N GLY A 216 9.01 -0.50 2.06
CA GLY A 216 8.02 -1.45 2.55
C GLY A 216 8.38 -2.00 3.93
N TYR A 217 9.63 -2.37 4.16
CA TYR A 217 10.13 -2.76 5.48
C TYR A 217 10.04 -1.61 6.49
N GLU A 218 10.50 -0.42 6.15
CA GLU A 218 10.49 0.75 7.04
C GLU A 218 9.06 1.17 7.46
N LEU A 219 8.07 0.99 6.59
CA LEU A 219 6.67 1.27 6.93
C LEU A 219 6.15 0.28 7.98
N ASN A 220 6.57 -0.98 7.90
CA ASN A 220 6.10 -2.07 8.75
C ASN A 220 6.95 -2.26 10.02
N GLU A 221 8.27 -2.05 9.92
CA GLU A 221 9.23 -2.26 11.00
C GLU A 221 9.73 -0.91 11.54
N LYS A 222 8.93 -0.30 12.41
CA LYS A 222 9.28 1.01 12.98
C LYS A 222 10.47 0.90 13.95
N PRO A 223 11.43 1.85 13.90
CA PRO A 223 12.55 1.86 14.85
C PRO A 223 12.05 2.01 16.28
N ARG A 224 12.70 1.30 17.20
CA ARG A 224 12.41 1.39 18.63
C ARG A 224 13.33 2.39 19.29
N LEU A 225 12.75 3.36 19.99
CA LEU A 225 13.50 4.30 20.82
C LEU A 225 13.70 3.69 22.20
N VAL A 226 14.95 3.55 22.62
CA VAL A 226 15.33 3.03 23.95
C VAL A 226 16.11 4.11 24.68
N PRO A 227 15.81 4.39 25.95
CA PRO A 227 16.63 5.33 26.74
C PRO A 227 18.06 4.79 26.91
N GLY A 228 19.04 5.67 26.75
CA GLY A 228 20.45 5.34 26.93
C GLY A 228 21.33 5.92 25.82
N CYS A 229 22.63 5.73 25.99
CA CYS A 229 23.62 6.09 25.00
C CYS A 229 24.51 4.87 24.77
N VAL A 230 24.45 4.32 23.57
CA VAL A 230 25.32 3.21 23.15
C VAL A 230 26.06 3.60 21.87
N PRO A 231 27.30 3.14 21.67
CA PRO A 231 28.01 3.34 20.43
C PRO A 231 27.22 2.77 19.24
N THR A 232 27.33 3.42 18.10
CA THR A 232 26.76 2.88 16.86
C THR A 232 27.44 1.55 16.54
N PHE A 233 26.64 0.50 16.40
CA PHE A 233 27.14 -0.80 16.00
C PHE A 233 26.13 -1.53 15.09
N SER A 234 26.62 -2.43 14.24
CA SER A 234 25.77 -3.31 13.43
C SER A 234 26.21 -4.76 13.65
N MET A 235 25.27 -5.66 13.93
CA MET A 235 25.53 -7.09 14.08
C MET A 235 25.83 -7.75 12.74
N ALA A 236 25.23 -7.27 11.66
CA ALA A 236 25.42 -7.79 10.31
C ALA A 236 25.21 -6.69 9.28
N SER A 237 25.81 -6.84 8.12
CA SER A 237 25.60 -5.92 6.99
C SER A 237 25.63 -6.68 5.66
N VAL A 238 24.87 -6.21 4.71
CA VAL A 238 24.88 -6.69 3.33
C VAL A 238 25.55 -5.62 2.45
N LYS A 239 26.54 -6.04 1.63
CA LYS A 239 27.26 -5.16 0.71
C LYS A 239 26.68 -5.18 -0.71
N SER A 240 25.39 -5.43 -0.84
CA SER A 240 24.69 -5.49 -2.13
C SER A 240 23.46 -4.60 -2.09
N GLY A 241 23.22 -3.83 -3.15
CA GLY A 241 21.99 -3.03 -3.31
C GLY A 241 20.74 -3.85 -3.65
N THR A 242 20.93 -5.13 -4.02
CA THR A 242 19.83 -6.01 -4.49
C THR A 242 19.48 -7.14 -3.52
N VAL A 243 20.14 -7.18 -2.36
CA VAL A 243 19.93 -8.21 -1.34
C VAL A 243 19.50 -7.56 -0.04
N VAL A 244 18.45 -8.07 0.57
CA VAL A 244 17.94 -7.64 1.88
C VAL A 244 18.20 -8.73 2.90
N LEU A 245 18.79 -8.36 4.05
CA LEU A 245 18.93 -9.25 5.19
C LEU A 245 17.60 -9.18 5.98
N ASP A 246 16.78 -10.22 5.85
CA ASP A 246 15.45 -10.26 6.45
C ASP A 246 15.50 -10.73 7.91
N THR A 247 16.20 -11.83 8.19
CA THR A 247 16.21 -12.44 9.52
C THR A 247 17.59 -12.91 9.92
N VAL A 248 18.01 -12.58 11.14
CA VAL A 248 19.14 -13.20 11.82
C VAL A 248 18.59 -14.08 12.94
N PRO A 249 18.73 -15.43 12.87
CA PRO A 249 18.22 -16.31 13.92
C PRO A 249 18.85 -15.97 15.29
N SER A 250 18.02 -15.81 16.32
CA SER A 250 18.46 -15.48 17.67
C SER A 250 19.18 -16.61 18.40
N ALA A 251 19.19 -17.82 17.84
CA ALA A 251 19.75 -19.02 18.46
C ALA A 251 21.24 -19.27 18.15
N LEU A 252 21.91 -18.36 17.45
CA LEU A 252 23.32 -18.52 17.14
C LEU A 252 24.19 -17.89 18.24
N THR A 253 24.35 -18.62 19.34
CA THR A 253 25.48 -18.46 20.26
C THR A 253 26.73 -19.19 19.77
N GLU A 254 26.64 -19.92 18.67
CA GLU A 254 27.76 -20.64 18.06
C GLU A 254 28.05 -20.04 16.68
N THR A 255 29.25 -19.52 16.51
CA THR A 255 29.91 -19.03 15.30
C THR A 255 29.01 -18.93 14.06
N LEU A 256 28.79 -17.71 13.60
CA LEU A 256 28.14 -17.41 12.32
C LEU A 256 28.84 -18.20 11.19
N ASP A 257 28.28 -19.33 10.85
CA ASP A 257 28.62 -20.05 9.63
C ASP A 257 28.02 -19.25 8.47
N THR A 258 28.87 -18.51 7.80
CA THR A 258 28.48 -17.61 6.70
C THR A 258 27.83 -18.34 5.52
N ASP A 259 27.92 -19.69 5.49
CA ASP A 259 27.33 -20.52 4.44
C ASP A 259 25.84 -20.84 4.67
N ARG A 260 25.24 -20.42 5.80
CA ARG A 260 23.84 -20.66 6.14
C ARG A 260 22.96 -19.39 6.24
N CYS A 261 23.47 -18.24 5.87
CA CYS A 261 22.61 -17.08 5.66
C CYS A 261 21.74 -17.33 4.43
N HIS A 262 20.46 -17.55 4.62
CA HIS A 262 19.50 -17.53 3.52
C HIS A 262 19.44 -16.09 2.99
N LEU A 263 20.08 -15.85 1.87
CA LEU A 263 19.98 -14.63 1.10
C LEU A 263 18.69 -14.74 0.27
N HIS A 264 17.77 -13.81 0.47
CA HIS A 264 16.54 -13.69 -0.30
C HIS A 264 16.57 -12.43 -1.15
#